data_aa8027ffbc6ff9356882b6daea47c9c1
#
_entry.id   aa8027ffbc6ff9356882b6daea47c9c1
#
_cell.length_a   1.000
_cell.length_b   1.000
_cell.length_c   1.000
_cell.angle_alpha   90.00
_cell.angle_beta   90.00
_cell.angle_gamma   90.00
#
_symmetry.space_group_name_H-M   'P 1'
#
loop_
_entity.id
_entity.type
_entity.pdbx_description
1 polymer ?
#
loop_
_entity_poly.entity_id
_entity_poly.type
_entity_poly.pdbx_seq_one_letter_code
_entity_poly.pdbx_strand_id
1 'polypeptide(L)'
;MRTTILRQSLAALVAAALSLGVLTQAQADTLRIGYQKYGTLVLLKAKGSLEKKLAEQGVQVQWTEFPGGPQLLEGLNVGSIDFGVTGETPPVFAQAAGADLLYVASEPPAPTSEALLVPKDSPIKSVADLKGKKVALNKGSNVHYLLVRALEEAGLKYTDIQTVFLPPADARAAFERGAVDAWVIWDPYQAAAEQQLQARTLRNGTGIVDNNQFYLATKPYAQQHPKVIQTLVEEVRAVGEWSKANPDEVTKQ
;
A
#
# COMPACT_ATOMS: atom_id res chain seq x y z
N MET A 1 -45.82 17.48 59.61
CA MET A 1 -45.31 16.12 59.23
C MET A 1 -45.48 15.71 57.77
N ARG A 2 -46.32 16.34 56.93
CA ARG A 2 -46.50 15.94 55.51
C ARG A 2 -45.47 16.52 54.54
N THR A 3 -44.78 17.57 54.88
CA THR A 3 -43.79 18.26 53.99
C THR A 3 -42.38 17.64 54.02
N THR A 4 -42.04 16.90 55.05
CA THR A 4 -40.72 16.28 55.20
C THR A 4 -40.60 14.96 54.39
N ILE A 5 -41.71 14.23 54.23
CA ILE A 5 -41.74 12.96 53.51
C ILE A 5 -41.62 13.20 51.97
N LEU A 6 -42.23 14.31 51.45
CA LEU A 6 -42.12 14.62 50.01
C LEU A 6 -40.71 15.03 49.59
N ARG A 7 -39.92 15.66 50.48
CA ARG A 7 -38.56 16.06 50.15
C ARG A 7 -37.56 14.87 50.14
N GLN A 8 -37.79 13.87 50.95
CA GLN A 8 -36.94 12.67 50.98
C GLN A 8 -37.22 11.74 49.80
N SER A 9 -38.44 11.67 49.28
CA SER A 9 -38.77 10.91 48.05
C SER A 9 -38.22 11.52 46.78
N LEU A 10 -38.12 12.86 46.71
CA LEU A 10 -37.55 13.54 45.55
C LEU A 10 -36.00 13.39 45.51
N ALA A 11 -35.33 13.39 46.65
CA ALA A 11 -33.90 13.20 46.73
C ALA A 11 -33.47 11.77 46.36
N ALA A 12 -34.28 10.75 46.71
CA ALA A 12 -34.03 9.36 46.35
C ALA A 12 -34.22 9.10 44.81
N LEU A 13 -35.16 9.79 44.16
CA LEU A 13 -35.38 9.70 42.69
C LEU A 13 -34.29 10.40 41.88
N VAL A 14 -33.72 11.50 42.36
CA VAL A 14 -32.58 12.19 41.73
C VAL A 14 -31.28 11.40 41.87
N ALA A 15 -31.05 10.72 43.02
CA ALA A 15 -29.90 9.87 43.22
C ALA A 15 -29.96 8.58 42.34
N ALA A 16 -31.14 8.04 42.09
CA ALA A 16 -31.32 6.88 41.21
C ALA A 16 -31.17 7.25 39.69
N ALA A 17 -31.46 8.49 39.32
CA ALA A 17 -31.28 8.96 37.92
C ALA A 17 -29.80 9.30 37.60
N LEU A 18 -28.98 9.61 38.60
CA LEU A 18 -27.55 9.86 38.44
C LEU A 18 -26.66 8.60 38.40
N SER A 19 -27.22 7.44 38.77
CA SER A 19 -26.56 6.13 38.71
C SER A 19 -26.89 5.36 37.42
N LEU A 20 -27.71 5.89 36.51
CA LEU A 20 -27.78 5.40 35.12
C LEU A 20 -26.52 5.82 34.41
N GLY A 21 -25.54 4.98 34.63
CA GLY A 21 -24.16 5.09 34.24
C GLY A 21 -23.98 5.65 32.86
N VAL A 22 -23.05 6.52 32.76
CA VAL A 22 -22.27 6.70 31.54
C VAL A 22 -21.76 5.31 31.15
N LEU A 23 -22.58 4.56 30.43
CA LEU A 23 -22.08 3.51 29.54
C LEU A 23 -21.22 4.28 28.51
N THR A 24 -19.99 4.58 28.88
CA THR A 24 -18.97 4.84 27.90
C THR A 24 -18.98 3.61 27.01
N GLN A 25 -19.71 3.68 25.90
CA GLN A 25 -19.45 2.75 24.81
C GLN A 25 -17.95 2.87 24.58
N ALA A 26 -17.22 1.84 24.98
CA ALA A 26 -15.83 1.69 24.60
C ALA A 26 -15.88 1.71 23.07
N GLN A 27 -15.53 2.84 22.48
CA GLN A 27 -15.44 2.96 21.05
C GLN A 27 -14.38 1.94 20.65
N ALA A 28 -14.78 0.96 19.83
CA ALA A 28 -13.86 -0.06 19.38
C ALA A 28 -12.66 0.66 18.77
N ASP A 29 -11.49 0.27 19.21
CA ASP A 29 -10.25 0.81 18.64
C ASP A 29 -10.19 0.48 17.13
N THR A 30 -9.57 1.31 16.33
CA THR A 30 -9.60 1.15 14.89
C THR A 30 -8.17 1.13 14.35
N LEU A 31 -7.85 0.09 13.59
CA LEU A 31 -6.64 0.01 12.77
C LEU A 31 -7.00 0.39 11.33
N ARG A 32 -6.46 1.50 10.84
CA ARG A 32 -6.66 1.98 9.45
C ARG A 32 -5.48 1.54 8.60
N ILE A 33 -5.73 0.66 7.62
CA ILE A 33 -4.70 0.07 6.77
C ILE A 33 -4.80 0.64 5.36
N GLY A 34 -3.70 1.24 4.88
CA GLY A 34 -3.53 1.59 3.47
C GLY A 34 -2.96 0.42 2.68
N TYR A 35 -3.51 0.13 1.51
CA TYR A 35 -3.00 -0.89 0.61
C TYR A 35 -2.99 -0.39 -0.83
N GLN A 36 -2.19 -1.05 -1.67
CA GLN A 36 -2.16 -0.86 -3.12
C GLN A 36 -2.65 -2.16 -3.79
N LYS A 37 -2.96 -2.14 -5.06
CA LYS A 37 -3.19 -3.38 -5.85
C LYS A 37 -1.85 -4.08 -6.08
N TYR A 38 -1.29 -4.59 -5.00
CA TYR A 38 0.01 -5.27 -4.95
C TYR A 38 0.13 -6.10 -3.66
N GLY A 39 0.76 -7.27 -3.78
CA GLY A 39 1.36 -8.01 -2.68
C GLY A 39 0.40 -8.60 -1.65
N THR A 40 0.97 -8.92 -0.50
CA THR A 40 0.34 -9.73 0.54
C THR A 40 -0.87 -9.08 1.21
N LEU A 41 -0.93 -7.73 1.30
CA LEU A 41 -2.09 -7.05 1.93
C LEU A 41 -3.39 -7.21 1.14
N VAL A 42 -3.34 -7.36 -0.19
CA VAL A 42 -4.53 -7.64 -1.01
C VAL A 42 -5.10 -9.00 -0.63
N LEU A 43 -4.25 -10.01 -0.50
CA LEU A 43 -4.63 -11.36 -0.11
C LEU A 43 -5.14 -11.42 1.33
N LEU A 44 -4.48 -10.71 2.25
CA LEU A 44 -4.90 -10.62 3.66
C LEU A 44 -6.30 -10.03 3.79
N LYS A 45 -6.56 -8.92 3.07
CA LYS A 45 -7.88 -8.29 3.01
C LYS A 45 -8.94 -9.25 2.45
N ALA A 46 -8.64 -9.96 1.36
CA ALA A 46 -9.57 -10.92 0.74
C ALA A 46 -9.90 -12.10 1.67
N LYS A 47 -8.94 -12.57 2.48
CA LYS A 47 -9.14 -13.65 3.46
C LYS A 47 -9.98 -13.23 4.68
N GLY A 48 -9.94 -11.98 5.09
CA GLY A 48 -10.64 -11.48 6.27
C GLY A 48 -10.17 -12.13 7.59
N SER A 49 -8.96 -12.70 7.62
CA SER A 49 -8.44 -13.37 8.82
C SER A 49 -7.96 -12.39 9.87
N LEU A 50 -7.42 -11.25 9.44
CA LEU A 50 -6.98 -10.18 10.33
C LEU A 50 -8.14 -9.57 11.10
N GLU A 51 -9.24 -9.26 10.41
CA GLU A 51 -10.44 -8.69 11.02
C GLU A 51 -10.99 -9.59 12.13
N LYS A 52 -11.01 -10.91 11.90
CA LYS A 52 -11.46 -11.88 12.89
C LYS A 52 -10.57 -11.88 14.14
N LYS A 53 -9.24 -11.94 13.96
CA LYS A 53 -8.29 -11.93 15.07
C LYS A 53 -8.30 -10.63 15.85
N LEU A 54 -8.40 -9.50 15.17
CA LEU A 54 -8.42 -8.20 15.84
C LEU A 54 -9.76 -7.87 16.50
N ALA A 55 -10.88 -8.41 16.00
CA ALA A 55 -12.16 -8.32 16.68
C ALA A 55 -12.14 -8.94 18.07
N GLU A 56 -11.40 -10.05 18.27
CA GLU A 56 -11.18 -10.67 19.58
C GLU A 56 -10.40 -9.75 20.54
N GLN A 57 -9.64 -8.80 20.01
CA GLN A 57 -8.91 -7.77 20.76
C GLN A 57 -9.69 -6.46 20.91
N GLY A 58 -10.94 -6.41 20.43
CA GLY A 58 -11.77 -5.19 20.45
C GLY A 58 -11.37 -4.15 19.41
N VAL A 59 -10.61 -4.54 18.38
CA VAL A 59 -10.11 -3.65 17.32
C VAL A 59 -10.85 -3.90 16.00
N GLN A 60 -11.33 -2.83 15.36
CA GLN A 60 -11.90 -2.86 14.02
C GLN A 60 -10.83 -2.56 12.98
N VAL A 61 -10.93 -3.17 11.80
CA VAL A 61 -10.03 -2.92 10.67
C VAL A 61 -10.75 -2.12 9.59
N GLN A 62 -10.11 -1.06 9.12
CA GLN A 62 -10.56 -0.26 7.97
C GLN A 62 -9.49 -0.27 6.90
N TRP A 63 -9.90 -0.56 5.66
CA TRP A 63 -8.99 -0.62 4.51
C TRP A 63 -9.22 0.56 3.56
N THR A 64 -8.13 1.20 3.15
CA THR A 64 -8.14 2.27 2.15
C THR A 64 -7.19 1.93 1.01
N GLU A 65 -7.70 1.92 -0.23
CA GLU A 65 -6.89 1.68 -1.42
C GLU A 65 -6.19 2.97 -1.86
N PHE A 66 -4.90 2.86 -2.19
CA PHE A 66 -4.09 3.93 -2.74
C PHE A 66 -3.55 3.55 -4.12
N PRO A 67 -3.40 4.50 -5.05
CA PRO A 67 -2.92 4.22 -6.40
C PRO A 67 -1.42 3.91 -6.46
N GLY A 68 -0.66 4.21 -5.40
CA GLY A 68 0.78 3.99 -5.33
C GLY A 68 1.37 4.36 -3.99
N GLY A 69 2.64 3.97 -3.81
CA GLY A 69 3.38 4.17 -2.55
C GLY A 69 3.50 5.61 -2.08
N PRO A 70 3.81 6.59 -2.95
CA PRO A 70 3.89 7.99 -2.53
C PRO A 70 2.59 8.51 -1.92
N GLN A 71 1.43 8.20 -2.50
CA GLN A 71 0.12 8.61 -1.98
C GLN A 71 -0.23 7.89 -0.68
N LEU A 72 0.17 6.61 -0.55
CA LEU A 72 -0.01 5.85 0.68
C LEU A 72 0.81 6.45 1.82
N LEU A 73 2.06 6.84 1.55
CA LEU A 73 2.92 7.49 2.56
C LEU A 73 2.40 8.87 2.97
N GLU A 74 1.78 9.61 2.06
CA GLU A 74 1.07 10.83 2.43
C GLU A 74 -0.08 10.52 3.39
N GLY A 75 -0.85 9.44 3.13
CA GLY A 75 -1.88 8.96 4.04
C GLY A 75 -1.37 8.63 5.45
N LEU A 76 -0.19 8.01 5.57
CA LEU A 76 0.49 7.79 6.85
C LEU A 76 0.95 9.10 7.49
N ASN A 77 1.53 9.99 6.72
CA ASN A 77 2.09 11.26 7.20
C ASN A 77 1.01 12.19 7.79
N VAL A 78 -0.15 12.26 7.15
CA VAL A 78 -1.28 13.07 7.64
C VAL A 78 -2.17 12.33 8.64
N GLY A 79 -1.82 11.08 8.98
CA GLY A 79 -2.57 10.28 9.96
C GLY A 79 -3.95 9.83 9.50
N SER A 80 -4.21 9.74 8.19
CA SER A 80 -5.47 9.18 7.65
C SER A 80 -5.48 7.66 7.68
N ILE A 81 -4.32 7.03 7.71
CA ILE A 81 -4.09 5.59 7.95
C ILE A 81 -3.00 5.40 8.99
N ASP A 82 -2.95 4.23 9.61
CA ASP A 82 -2.04 3.88 10.69
C ASP A 82 -0.92 2.94 10.24
N PHE A 83 -1.19 2.17 9.18
CA PHE A 83 -0.31 1.13 8.67
C PHE A 83 -0.45 1.01 7.14
N GLY A 84 0.63 0.59 6.47
CA GLY A 84 0.59 0.30 5.04
C GLY A 84 1.86 -0.34 4.52
N VAL A 85 1.84 -0.76 3.24
CA VAL A 85 2.98 -1.34 2.54
C VAL A 85 3.35 -0.48 1.35
N THR A 86 4.65 -0.30 1.14
CA THR A 86 5.19 0.38 -0.03
C THR A 86 6.57 -0.17 -0.37
N GLY A 87 6.99 0.07 -1.59
CA GLY A 87 8.35 -0.27 -1.98
C GLY A 87 9.42 0.60 -1.34
N GLU A 88 10.66 0.35 -1.71
CA GLU A 88 11.86 0.94 -1.11
C GLU A 88 12.03 2.45 -1.37
N THR A 89 11.54 2.94 -2.50
CA THR A 89 11.79 4.32 -2.93
C THR A 89 10.91 5.37 -2.24
N PRO A 90 9.59 5.20 -2.12
CA PRO A 90 8.73 6.20 -1.50
C PRO A 90 9.13 6.59 -0.07
N PRO A 91 9.54 5.66 0.84
CA PRO A 91 9.95 6.02 2.19
C PRO A 91 11.16 6.94 2.25
N VAL A 92 12.09 6.83 1.29
CA VAL A 92 13.26 7.71 1.21
C VAL A 92 12.84 9.17 1.02
N PHE A 93 11.89 9.41 0.12
CA PHE A 93 11.34 10.76 -0.09
C PHE A 93 10.54 11.25 1.12
N ALA A 94 9.72 10.39 1.73
CA ALA A 94 8.94 10.75 2.91
C ALA A 94 9.85 11.13 4.10
N GLN A 95 10.89 10.37 4.35
CA GLN A 95 11.88 10.67 5.40
C GLN A 95 12.65 11.96 5.12
N ALA A 96 13.05 12.19 3.87
CA ALA A 96 13.70 13.43 3.46
C ALA A 96 12.78 14.65 3.66
N ALA A 97 11.46 14.46 3.60
CA ALA A 97 10.44 15.47 3.89
C ALA A 97 10.08 15.57 5.40
N GLY A 98 10.74 14.78 6.27
CA GLY A 98 10.55 14.84 7.72
C GLY A 98 9.44 13.95 8.26
N ALA A 99 8.95 12.97 7.50
CA ALA A 99 7.94 12.01 7.99
C ALA A 99 8.50 11.12 9.12
N ASP A 100 7.74 10.99 10.21
CA ASP A 100 8.09 10.16 11.38
C ASP A 100 7.38 8.81 11.30
N LEU A 101 7.99 7.89 10.54
CA LEU A 101 7.48 6.56 10.25
C LEU A 101 8.35 5.47 10.86
N LEU A 102 7.72 4.35 11.23
CA LEU A 102 8.41 3.15 11.69
C LEU A 102 8.33 2.05 10.62
N TYR A 103 9.47 1.46 10.28
CA TYR A 103 9.55 0.21 9.54
C TYR A 103 9.27 -0.94 10.52
N VAL A 104 8.21 -1.69 10.30
CA VAL A 104 7.78 -2.77 11.20
C VAL A 104 8.03 -4.16 10.63
N ALA A 105 8.11 -4.30 9.31
CA ALA A 105 8.47 -5.54 8.62
C ALA A 105 8.95 -5.25 7.19
N SER A 106 9.52 -6.27 6.53
CA SER A 106 9.91 -6.25 5.12
C SER A 106 9.60 -7.57 4.44
N GLU A 107 9.40 -7.52 3.13
CA GLU A 107 9.33 -8.72 2.27
C GLU A 107 10.69 -8.99 1.62
N PRO A 108 10.96 -10.23 1.19
CA PRO A 108 12.13 -10.54 0.40
C PRO A 108 12.17 -9.74 -0.92
N PRO A 109 13.36 -9.49 -1.49
CA PRO A 109 13.51 -8.84 -2.79
C PRO A 109 12.67 -9.52 -3.88
N ALA A 110 12.04 -8.71 -4.73
CA ALA A 110 11.21 -9.19 -5.85
C ALA A 110 11.50 -8.40 -7.15
N PRO A 111 12.75 -8.42 -7.67
CA PRO A 111 13.16 -7.58 -8.80
C PRO A 111 12.44 -7.89 -10.11
N THR A 112 11.82 -9.06 -10.25
CA THR A 112 11.05 -9.45 -11.43
C THR A 112 9.61 -8.95 -11.41
N SER A 113 9.12 -8.47 -10.24
CA SER A 113 7.75 -7.98 -10.07
C SER A 113 7.56 -6.51 -10.45
N GLU A 114 8.51 -5.95 -11.17
CA GLU A 114 8.41 -4.65 -11.81
C GLU A 114 9.21 -4.63 -13.12
N ALA A 115 8.68 -3.94 -14.12
CA ALA A 115 9.30 -3.94 -15.43
C ALA A 115 9.00 -2.65 -16.23
N LEU A 116 9.89 -2.41 -17.17
CA LEU A 116 9.74 -1.46 -18.25
C LEU A 116 9.16 -2.21 -19.45
N LEU A 117 7.94 -1.84 -19.84
CA LEU A 117 7.14 -2.49 -20.87
C LEU A 117 7.07 -1.63 -22.13
N VAL A 118 7.02 -2.29 -23.27
CA VAL A 118 6.71 -1.68 -24.59
C VAL A 118 5.58 -2.44 -25.26
N PRO A 119 4.81 -1.81 -26.18
CA PRO A 119 3.80 -2.50 -26.96
C PRO A 119 4.40 -3.68 -27.76
N LYS A 120 3.58 -4.69 -28.04
CA LYS A 120 3.95 -5.90 -28.81
C LYS A 120 4.76 -5.56 -30.05
N ASP A 121 4.24 -4.67 -30.89
CA ASP A 121 4.80 -4.34 -32.20
C ASP A 121 5.72 -3.10 -32.17
N SER A 122 6.11 -2.67 -30.97
CA SER A 122 7.02 -1.53 -30.82
C SER A 122 8.36 -1.78 -31.50
N PRO A 123 8.92 -0.79 -32.24
CA PRO A 123 10.26 -0.87 -32.79
C PRO A 123 11.36 -0.80 -31.72
N ILE A 124 11.02 -0.39 -30.50
CA ILE A 124 11.94 -0.31 -29.36
C ILE A 124 12.36 -1.72 -28.96
N LYS A 125 13.66 -2.02 -29.00
CA LYS A 125 14.24 -3.35 -28.70
C LYS A 125 15.14 -3.34 -27.48
N SER A 126 15.62 -2.17 -27.07
CA SER A 126 16.52 -1.96 -25.92
C SER A 126 16.13 -0.69 -25.17
N VAL A 127 16.65 -0.54 -23.94
CA VAL A 127 16.46 0.68 -23.15
C VAL A 127 17.08 1.90 -23.86
N ALA A 128 18.17 1.70 -24.62
CA ALA A 128 18.81 2.77 -25.38
C ALA A 128 17.88 3.40 -26.44
N ASP A 129 16.93 2.63 -26.97
CA ASP A 129 15.97 3.11 -27.98
C ASP A 129 14.89 4.03 -27.38
N LEU A 130 14.87 4.19 -26.05
CA LEU A 130 13.95 5.12 -25.36
C LEU A 130 14.32 6.59 -25.52
N LYS A 131 15.48 6.90 -26.09
CA LYS A 131 15.89 8.30 -26.32
C LYS A 131 14.82 9.05 -27.13
N GLY A 132 14.34 10.17 -26.54
CA GLY A 132 13.26 11.00 -27.09
C GLY A 132 11.85 10.43 -26.95
N LYS A 133 11.68 9.25 -26.35
CA LYS A 133 10.40 8.56 -26.22
C LYS A 133 9.62 8.99 -24.98
N LYS A 134 8.29 8.84 -25.04
CA LYS A 134 7.38 9.07 -23.91
C LYS A 134 7.29 7.83 -23.03
N VAL A 135 7.67 7.94 -21.77
CA VAL A 135 7.67 6.85 -20.81
C VAL A 135 6.72 7.18 -19.66
N ALA A 136 5.65 6.39 -19.53
CA ALA A 136 4.69 6.53 -18.42
C ALA A 136 5.16 5.83 -17.17
N LEU A 137 4.95 6.44 -15.99
CA LEU A 137 5.26 5.86 -14.68
C LEU A 137 4.59 6.62 -13.54
N ASN A 138 4.51 6.00 -12.36
CA ASN A 138 4.11 6.67 -11.12
C ASN A 138 5.32 7.40 -10.51
N LYS A 139 5.22 8.72 -10.36
CA LYS A 139 6.32 9.57 -9.85
C LYS A 139 6.68 9.21 -8.41
N GLY A 140 7.96 9.03 -8.13
CA GLY A 140 8.49 8.78 -6.78
C GLY A 140 8.26 7.35 -6.27
N SER A 141 7.71 6.44 -7.08
CA SER A 141 7.54 5.02 -6.75
C SER A 141 8.79 4.19 -7.09
N ASN A 142 8.76 2.88 -6.78
CA ASN A 142 9.82 1.94 -7.14
C ASN A 142 10.15 1.97 -8.62
N VAL A 143 9.11 1.96 -9.47
CA VAL A 143 9.31 1.96 -10.93
C VAL A 143 9.95 3.24 -11.43
N HIS A 144 9.88 4.33 -10.67
CA HIS A 144 10.67 5.53 -10.96
C HIS A 144 12.17 5.25 -10.75
N TYR A 145 12.52 4.55 -9.67
CA TYR A 145 13.89 4.14 -9.40
C TYR A 145 14.38 3.11 -10.42
N LEU A 146 13.56 2.09 -10.75
CA LEU A 146 13.87 1.14 -11.82
C LEU A 146 14.18 1.85 -13.14
N LEU A 147 13.35 2.83 -13.54
CA LEU A 147 13.58 3.58 -14.79
C LEU A 147 14.92 4.30 -14.75
N VAL A 148 15.24 5.01 -13.67
CA VAL A 148 16.53 5.71 -13.55
C VAL A 148 17.69 4.74 -13.68
N ARG A 149 17.64 3.61 -12.97
CA ARG A 149 18.70 2.60 -13.02
C ARG A 149 18.84 1.94 -14.41
N ALA A 150 17.72 1.66 -15.07
CA ALA A 150 17.73 1.09 -16.43
C ALA A 150 18.31 2.06 -17.46
N LEU A 151 18.00 3.36 -17.34
CA LEU A 151 18.57 4.39 -18.19
C LEU A 151 20.08 4.53 -17.98
N GLU A 152 20.53 4.57 -16.71
CA GLU A 152 21.97 4.61 -16.38
C GLU A 152 22.72 3.40 -16.93
N GLU A 153 22.18 2.18 -16.79
CA GLU A 153 22.75 0.96 -17.37
C GLU A 153 22.89 1.05 -18.89
N ALA A 154 21.92 1.70 -19.55
CA ALA A 154 21.94 1.91 -21.01
C ALA A 154 22.77 3.13 -21.46
N GLY A 155 23.43 3.85 -20.54
CA GLY A 155 24.20 5.06 -20.84
C GLY A 155 23.34 6.28 -21.22
N LEU A 156 22.06 6.28 -20.87
CA LEU A 156 21.14 7.40 -21.06
C LEU A 156 21.03 8.25 -19.79
N LYS A 157 20.78 9.54 -20.00
CA LYS A 157 20.38 10.46 -18.95
C LYS A 157 18.87 10.45 -18.81
N TYR A 158 18.36 10.73 -17.60
CA TYR A 158 16.93 10.89 -17.36
C TYR A 158 16.27 11.94 -18.26
N THR A 159 17.02 13.00 -18.62
CA THR A 159 16.59 14.06 -19.53
C THR A 159 16.56 13.65 -21.01
N ASP A 160 17.07 12.47 -21.37
CA ASP A 160 17.02 11.97 -22.73
C ASP A 160 15.65 11.38 -23.13
N ILE A 161 14.74 11.20 -22.16
CA ILE A 161 13.38 10.72 -22.36
C ILE A 161 12.33 11.77 -21.98
N GLN A 162 11.08 11.55 -22.36
CA GLN A 162 9.93 12.35 -21.95
C GLN A 162 9.12 11.57 -20.91
N THR A 163 9.27 11.90 -19.63
CA THR A 163 8.49 11.25 -18.58
C THR A 163 7.06 11.75 -18.54
N VAL A 164 6.11 10.82 -18.43
CA VAL A 164 4.67 11.09 -18.29
C VAL A 164 4.22 10.49 -16.95
N PHE A 165 3.97 11.35 -15.97
CA PHE A 165 3.58 10.92 -14.63
C PHE A 165 2.08 10.67 -14.55
N LEU A 166 1.70 9.41 -14.39
CA LEU A 166 0.32 8.96 -14.33
C LEU A 166 0.13 7.90 -13.22
N PRO A 167 -1.04 7.87 -12.58
CA PRO A 167 -1.43 6.71 -11.77
C PRO A 167 -1.50 5.45 -12.64
N PRO A 168 -1.35 4.24 -12.06
CA PRO A 168 -1.28 2.99 -12.83
C PRO A 168 -2.43 2.77 -13.82
N ALA A 169 -3.68 3.05 -13.43
CA ALA A 169 -4.83 2.86 -14.30
C ALA A 169 -4.81 3.81 -15.52
N ASP A 170 -4.46 5.07 -15.30
CA ASP A 170 -4.36 6.08 -16.37
C ASP A 170 -3.16 5.79 -17.28
N ALA A 171 -2.03 5.35 -16.70
CA ALA A 171 -0.85 4.92 -17.44
C ALA A 171 -1.16 3.71 -18.34
N ARG A 172 -1.92 2.73 -17.83
CA ARG A 172 -2.41 1.60 -18.60
C ARG A 172 -3.23 2.09 -19.82
N ALA A 173 -4.22 2.93 -19.58
CA ALA A 173 -5.06 3.47 -20.64
C ALA A 173 -4.27 4.30 -21.67
N ALA A 174 -3.25 5.05 -21.25
CA ALA A 174 -2.35 5.79 -22.13
C ALA A 174 -1.49 4.84 -22.98
N PHE A 175 -0.99 3.76 -22.38
CA PHE A 175 -0.20 2.74 -23.05
C PHE A 175 -1.02 1.97 -24.11
N GLU A 176 -2.23 1.53 -23.76
CA GLU A 176 -3.16 0.85 -24.67
C GLU A 176 -3.51 1.69 -25.90
N ARG A 177 -3.66 3.01 -25.75
CA ARG A 177 -3.98 3.93 -26.85
C ARG A 177 -2.75 4.38 -27.65
N GLY A 178 -1.55 3.94 -27.30
CA GLY A 178 -0.31 4.39 -27.92
C GLY A 178 0.02 5.88 -27.65
N ALA A 179 -0.53 6.47 -26.58
CA ALA A 179 -0.23 7.85 -26.18
C ALA A 179 1.16 7.98 -25.53
N VAL A 180 1.72 6.86 -25.09
CA VAL A 180 3.09 6.71 -24.58
C VAL A 180 3.77 5.54 -25.28
N ASP A 181 5.10 5.60 -25.40
CA ASP A 181 5.90 4.59 -26.11
C ASP A 181 6.28 3.42 -25.18
N ALA A 182 6.39 3.67 -23.88
CA ALA A 182 6.73 2.68 -22.88
C ALA A 182 6.00 2.98 -21.56
N TRP A 183 5.88 1.93 -20.71
CA TRP A 183 5.27 2.02 -19.40
C TRP A 183 6.11 1.26 -18.37
N VAL A 184 6.46 1.91 -17.26
CA VAL A 184 7.17 1.27 -16.14
C VAL A 184 6.17 1.02 -15.04
N ILE A 185 6.01 -0.27 -14.67
CA ILE A 185 4.92 -0.71 -13.79
C ILE A 185 5.31 -1.98 -13.03
N TRP A 186 4.58 -2.27 -11.98
CA TRP A 186 4.69 -3.45 -11.12
C TRP A 186 3.50 -4.41 -11.29
N ASP A 187 3.64 -5.63 -10.74
CA ASP A 187 2.56 -6.61 -10.68
C ASP A 187 1.41 -6.17 -9.75
N PRO A 188 0.15 -6.53 -10.08
CA PRO A 188 -0.28 -7.39 -11.20
C PRO A 188 -0.49 -6.66 -12.54
N TYR A 189 -0.25 -5.37 -12.60
CA TYR A 189 -0.41 -4.60 -13.84
C TYR A 189 0.56 -5.05 -14.93
N GLN A 190 1.80 -5.41 -14.55
CA GLN A 190 2.79 -5.96 -15.48
C GLN A 190 2.26 -7.24 -16.12
N ALA A 191 1.92 -8.25 -15.33
CA ALA A 191 1.40 -9.52 -15.82
C ALA A 191 0.12 -9.33 -16.66
N ALA A 192 -0.78 -8.43 -16.24
CA ALA A 192 -1.98 -8.12 -17.01
C ALA A 192 -1.66 -7.48 -18.36
N ALA A 193 -0.66 -6.58 -18.45
CA ALA A 193 -0.23 -6.00 -19.70
C ALA A 193 0.43 -7.04 -20.62
N GLU A 194 1.27 -7.91 -20.09
CA GLU A 194 1.90 -8.99 -20.85
C GLU A 194 0.86 -9.97 -21.42
N GLN A 195 -0.12 -10.38 -20.62
CA GLN A 195 -1.13 -11.36 -21.02
C GLN A 195 -2.21 -10.77 -21.94
N GLN A 196 -2.76 -9.61 -21.58
CA GLN A 196 -3.93 -9.04 -22.26
C GLN A 196 -3.55 -8.15 -23.43
N LEU A 197 -2.44 -7.42 -23.36
CA LEU A 197 -1.97 -6.50 -24.38
C LEU A 197 -0.78 -7.06 -25.16
N GLN A 198 -0.29 -8.23 -24.77
CA GLN A 198 0.92 -8.84 -25.31
C GLN A 198 2.13 -7.87 -25.25
N ALA A 199 2.15 -7.02 -24.23
CA ALA A 199 3.27 -6.13 -23.98
C ALA A 199 4.56 -6.93 -23.80
N ARG A 200 5.67 -6.36 -24.24
CA ARG A 200 6.99 -6.99 -24.11
C ARG A 200 7.76 -6.33 -22.97
N THR A 201 8.31 -7.13 -22.10
CA THR A 201 9.28 -6.66 -21.12
C THR A 201 10.58 -6.29 -21.81
N LEU A 202 10.96 -5.02 -21.71
CA LEU A 202 12.22 -4.50 -22.22
C LEU A 202 13.35 -4.68 -21.18
N ARG A 203 13.05 -4.40 -19.90
CA ARG A 203 13.95 -4.56 -18.75
C ARG A 203 13.12 -4.71 -17.47
N ASN A 204 13.51 -5.61 -16.59
CA ASN A 204 13.00 -5.72 -15.21
C ASN A 204 14.09 -5.33 -14.20
N GLY A 205 13.81 -5.45 -12.91
CA GLY A 205 14.73 -5.05 -11.84
C GLY A 205 15.96 -5.95 -11.64
N THR A 206 15.98 -7.15 -12.23
CA THR A 206 17.05 -8.13 -11.96
C THR A 206 18.45 -7.56 -12.17
N GLY A 207 19.24 -7.55 -11.10
CA GLY A 207 20.64 -7.09 -11.11
C GLY A 207 20.84 -5.58 -11.07
N ILE A 208 19.76 -4.77 -11.08
CA ILE A 208 19.86 -3.30 -11.00
C ILE A 208 19.07 -2.66 -9.87
N VAL A 209 17.97 -3.30 -9.43
CA VAL A 209 17.19 -2.90 -8.25
C VAL A 209 16.67 -4.16 -7.55
N ASP A 210 16.51 -4.11 -6.25
CA ASP A 210 16.01 -5.25 -5.47
C ASP A 210 14.48 -5.30 -5.41
N ASN A 211 13.82 -4.15 -5.57
CA ASN A 211 12.37 -4.01 -5.38
C ASN A 211 11.92 -4.54 -4.02
N ASN A 212 12.55 -4.03 -2.96
CA ASN A 212 12.17 -4.36 -1.58
C ASN A 212 10.82 -3.73 -1.24
N GLN A 213 10.03 -4.45 -0.43
CA GLN A 213 8.78 -3.96 0.11
C GLN A 213 8.89 -3.80 1.62
N PHE A 214 8.38 -2.68 2.15
CA PHE A 214 8.43 -2.36 3.56
C PHE A 214 7.03 -2.09 4.09
N TYR A 215 6.73 -2.69 5.24
CA TYR A 215 5.56 -2.40 6.03
C TYR A 215 5.90 -1.28 7.01
N LEU A 216 5.12 -0.20 6.93
CA LEU A 216 5.33 0.98 7.75
C LEU A 216 4.10 1.26 8.61
N ALA A 217 4.35 1.82 9.78
CA ALA A 217 3.30 2.30 10.67
C ALA A 217 3.58 3.73 11.11
N THR A 218 2.54 4.45 11.46
CA THR A 218 2.71 5.71 12.20
C THR A 218 3.29 5.39 13.58
N LYS A 219 4.26 6.18 14.00
CA LYS A 219 4.94 5.98 15.29
C LYS A 219 3.96 6.02 16.49
N PRO A 220 3.00 6.97 16.57
CA PRO A 220 2.03 6.99 17.65
C PRO A 220 1.21 5.69 17.72
N TYR A 221 0.68 5.20 16.59
CA TYR A 221 -0.14 3.99 16.59
C TYR A 221 0.67 2.76 17.01
N ALA A 222 1.86 2.58 16.44
CA ALA A 222 2.71 1.43 16.76
C ALA A 222 3.14 1.39 18.24
N GLN A 223 3.38 2.55 18.85
CA GLN A 223 3.73 2.65 20.27
C GLN A 223 2.54 2.41 21.20
N GLN A 224 1.35 2.86 20.83
CA GLN A 224 0.13 2.69 21.63
C GLN A 224 -0.47 1.28 21.49
N HIS A 225 -0.30 0.64 20.32
CA HIS A 225 -0.93 -0.64 19.98
C HIS A 225 0.08 -1.72 19.52
N PRO A 226 1.17 -1.98 20.28
CA PRO A 226 2.23 -2.91 19.83
C PRO A 226 1.72 -4.32 19.58
N LYS A 227 0.71 -4.80 20.35
CA LYS A 227 0.11 -6.13 20.14
C LYS A 227 -0.69 -6.21 18.84
N VAL A 228 -1.39 -5.13 18.46
CA VAL A 228 -2.12 -5.07 17.20
C VAL A 228 -1.15 -5.16 16.01
N ILE A 229 -0.05 -4.39 16.05
CA ILE A 229 1.00 -4.45 15.04
C ILE A 229 1.64 -5.84 14.97
N GLN A 230 1.89 -6.49 16.11
CA GLN A 230 2.41 -7.85 16.13
C GLN A 230 1.45 -8.83 15.47
N THR A 231 0.16 -8.82 15.83
CA THR A 231 -0.87 -9.67 15.21
C THR A 231 -0.96 -9.45 13.71
N LEU A 232 -0.91 -8.19 13.26
CA LEU A 232 -0.93 -7.84 11.85
C LEU A 232 0.27 -8.41 11.10
N VAL A 233 1.48 -8.26 11.64
CA VAL A 233 2.72 -8.79 11.00
C VAL A 233 2.70 -10.33 10.96
N GLU A 234 2.19 -10.99 12.00
CA GLU A 234 2.01 -12.44 12.03
C GLU A 234 1.02 -12.91 10.95
N GLU A 235 -0.11 -12.21 10.76
CA GLU A 235 -1.09 -12.52 9.71
C GLU A 235 -0.53 -12.28 8.31
N VAL A 236 0.21 -11.19 8.10
CA VAL A 236 0.92 -10.93 6.83
C VAL A 236 1.86 -12.09 6.51
N ARG A 237 2.66 -12.53 7.49
CA ARG A 237 3.57 -13.69 7.31
C ARG A 237 2.80 -14.95 6.94
N ALA A 238 1.75 -15.29 7.70
CA ALA A 238 0.95 -16.48 7.47
C ALA A 238 0.31 -16.49 6.07
N VAL A 239 -0.21 -15.34 5.60
CA VAL A 239 -0.76 -15.22 4.26
C VAL A 239 0.33 -15.30 3.20
N GLY A 240 1.50 -14.71 3.43
CA GLY A 240 2.65 -14.82 2.53
C GLY A 240 3.14 -16.26 2.37
N GLU A 241 3.22 -17.02 3.45
CA GLU A 241 3.57 -18.46 3.41
C GLU A 241 2.49 -19.28 2.69
N TRP A 242 1.22 -19.01 3.00
CA TRP A 242 0.11 -19.65 2.32
C TRP A 242 0.11 -19.38 0.81
N SER A 243 0.38 -18.16 0.39
CA SER A 243 0.37 -17.77 -1.02
C SER A 243 1.45 -18.52 -1.83
N LYS A 244 2.62 -18.74 -1.25
CA LYS A 244 3.70 -19.53 -1.87
C LYS A 244 3.29 -21.00 -2.05
N ALA A 245 2.54 -21.55 -1.09
CA ALA A 245 2.08 -22.94 -1.14
C ALA A 245 0.86 -23.15 -2.04
N ASN A 246 0.14 -22.08 -2.39
CA ASN A 246 -1.15 -22.16 -3.10
C ASN A 246 -1.24 -21.16 -4.27
N PRO A 247 -0.32 -21.18 -5.25
CA PRO A 247 -0.27 -20.20 -6.33
C PRO A 247 -1.55 -20.19 -7.20
N ASP A 248 -2.16 -21.37 -7.44
CA ASP A 248 -3.39 -21.49 -8.22
C ASP A 248 -4.62 -20.86 -7.53
N GLU A 249 -4.61 -20.79 -6.20
CA GLU A 249 -5.67 -20.12 -5.45
C GLU A 249 -5.46 -18.60 -5.41
N VAL A 250 -4.22 -18.16 -5.36
CA VAL A 250 -3.87 -16.73 -5.41
C VAL A 250 -4.33 -16.10 -6.73
N THR A 251 -4.20 -16.80 -7.85
CA THR A 251 -4.61 -16.30 -9.17
C THR A 251 -6.13 -16.16 -9.35
N LYS A 252 -6.93 -16.72 -8.44
CA LYS A 252 -8.41 -16.64 -8.46
C LYS A 252 -8.96 -15.52 -7.60
N GLN A 253 -8.12 -14.87 -6.80
CA GLN A 253 -8.49 -13.76 -5.92
C GLN A 253 -8.18 -12.39 -6.57
#